data_a2f863daf2ce2fa1240d57abc8addc4e
#
_entry.id   a2f863daf2ce2fa1240d57abc8addc4e
#
_cell.length_a   1.000
_cell.length_b   1.000
_cell.length_c   1.000
_cell.angle_alpha   90.00
_cell.angle_beta   90.00
_cell.angle_gamma   90.00
#
_symmetry.space_group_name_H-M   'P 1'
#
loop_
_entity.id
_entity.type
_entity.pdbx_description
1 polymer ?
#
loop_
_entity_poly.entity_id
_entity_poly.type
_entity_poly.pdbx_seq_one_letter_code
_entity_poly.pdbx_strand_id
1 'polypeptide(L)'
;MRLTEAQYKKLLGTSIDYKQSKYKNKKVIYDGIEFDSQKEGNYYLKFKAMQELGLIKDLELQKEYILQDKFVLNGKTRRKITYKADFSYITTEDDKLHVVDVKGFKTDVYKLKKKLFEYKYQTELEEV
;
A
#
# COMPACT_ATOMS: atom_id res chain seq x y z
N MET A 1 21.42 4.71 1.57
CA MET A 1 21.92 3.48 2.17
C MET A 1 20.88 2.39 2.09
N ARG A 2 21.31 1.24 1.64
CA ARG A 2 20.40 0.15 1.52
C ARG A 2 20.44 -0.67 2.79
N LEU A 3 19.31 -1.03 3.34
CA LEU A 3 19.29 -1.93 4.47
C LEU A 3 19.77 -3.30 4.03
N THR A 4 20.71 -3.86 4.79
CA THR A 4 21.12 -5.23 4.54
C THR A 4 20.00 -6.16 5.03
N GLU A 5 20.02 -7.39 4.56
CA GLU A 5 19.07 -8.37 5.01
C GLU A 5 19.14 -8.59 6.53
N ALA A 6 20.34 -8.57 7.08
CA ALA A 6 20.52 -8.71 8.51
C ALA A 6 19.91 -7.53 9.28
N GLN A 7 20.12 -6.31 8.79
CA GLN A 7 19.54 -5.13 9.40
C GLN A 7 18.02 -5.18 9.33
N TYR A 8 17.50 -5.62 8.20
CA TYR A 8 16.08 -5.77 8.00
C TYR A 8 15.48 -6.74 8.99
N LYS A 9 16.10 -7.90 9.14
CA LYS A 9 15.66 -8.91 10.09
C LYS A 9 15.73 -8.40 11.52
N LYS A 10 16.77 -7.65 11.83
CA LYS A 10 16.93 -7.10 13.17
C LYS A 10 15.82 -6.11 13.50
N LEU A 11 15.48 -5.25 12.55
CA LEU A 11 14.39 -4.30 12.73
C LEU A 11 13.06 -5.02 12.92
N LEU A 12 12.84 -6.08 12.18
CA LEU A 12 11.59 -6.83 12.25
C LEU A 12 11.53 -7.70 13.49
N GLY A 13 12.65 -8.29 13.88
CA GLY A 13 12.67 -9.25 14.96
C GLY A 13 12.48 -8.67 16.34
N THR A 14 12.81 -7.40 16.52
CA THR A 14 12.76 -6.81 17.86
C THR A 14 11.37 -6.49 18.34
N SER A 15 10.44 -6.34 17.43
CA SER A 15 9.10 -5.93 17.81
C SER A 15 8.04 -7.00 17.58
N ILE A 16 8.43 -8.16 17.14
CA ILE A 16 7.46 -9.17 16.74
C ILE A 16 7.59 -10.42 17.58
N ASP A 17 6.47 -10.81 18.14
CA ASP A 17 6.40 -12.05 18.87
C ASP A 17 5.97 -13.14 17.90
N TYR A 18 6.89 -13.99 17.55
CA TYR A 18 6.58 -15.03 16.61
C TYR A 18 5.81 -16.19 17.15
N LYS A 19 5.48 -16.08 18.46
CA LYS A 19 4.78 -17.15 18.95
C LYS A 19 3.58 -17.38 18.47
N GLN A 20 3.30 -17.04 17.59
CA GLN A 20 2.40 -17.43 17.26
C GLN A 20 1.32 -17.40 17.09
N SER A 21 1.00 -16.78 16.58
CA SER A 21 -0.29 -16.60 16.03
C SER A 21 -0.58 -17.63 15.01
N LYS A 22 -1.66 -18.24 15.13
CA LYS A 22 -2.15 -19.10 14.10
C LYS A 22 -2.65 -18.29 12.95
N TYR A 23 -2.80 -16.98 13.17
CA TYR A 23 -3.36 -16.11 12.16
C TYR A 23 -2.24 -15.51 11.34
N LYS A 24 -2.44 -15.50 10.04
CA LYS A 24 -1.40 -15.05 9.12
C LYS A 24 -1.15 -13.57 9.16
N ASN A 25 -2.14 -12.79 9.57
CA ASN A 25 -2.05 -11.34 9.51
C ASN A 25 -1.85 -10.77 10.90
N LYS A 26 -0.61 -10.75 11.32
CA LYS A 26 -0.27 -10.14 12.59
C LYS A 26 0.02 -8.68 12.35
N LYS A 27 -0.67 -7.80 13.07
CA LYS A 27 -0.45 -6.37 12.96
C LYS A 27 0.90 -5.99 13.53
N VAL A 28 1.56 -5.06 12.87
CA VAL A 28 2.85 -4.52 13.31
C VAL A 28 2.78 -3.00 13.33
N ILE A 29 3.64 -2.39 14.15
CA ILE A 29 3.71 -0.93 14.25
C ILE A 29 5.13 -0.48 13.96
N TYR A 30 5.29 0.41 12.96
CA TYR A 30 6.56 1.03 12.63
C TYR A 30 6.35 2.53 12.52
N ASP A 31 7.23 3.31 13.14
CA ASP A 31 7.13 4.77 13.14
C ASP A 31 5.76 5.28 13.61
N GLY A 32 5.14 4.56 14.55
CA GLY A 32 3.84 4.94 15.05
C GLY A 32 2.67 4.58 14.13
N ILE A 33 2.93 3.93 13.02
CA ILE A 33 1.93 3.55 12.04
C ILE A 33 1.62 2.07 12.18
N GLU A 34 0.34 1.73 12.32
CA GLU A 34 -0.07 0.34 12.40
C GLU A 34 -0.34 -0.23 11.01
N PHE A 35 0.26 -1.38 10.72
CA PHE A 35 0.06 -2.09 9.46
C PHE A 35 -0.69 -3.40 9.72
N ASP A 36 -1.57 -3.75 8.80
CA ASP A 36 -2.41 -4.93 8.95
C ASP A 36 -1.64 -6.24 8.86
N SER A 37 -0.47 -6.23 8.28
CA SER A 37 0.37 -7.42 8.18
C SER A 37 1.83 -7.05 8.27
N GLN A 38 2.64 -8.03 8.63
CA GLN A 38 4.08 -7.84 8.65
C GLN A 38 4.63 -7.56 7.26
N LYS A 39 4.05 -8.20 6.25
CA LYS A 39 4.46 -7.99 4.86
C LYS A 39 4.27 -6.52 4.47
N GLU A 40 3.13 -5.94 4.81
CA GLU A 40 2.87 -4.53 4.52
C GLU A 40 3.85 -3.63 5.24
N GLY A 41 4.10 -3.88 6.53
CA GLY A 41 5.07 -3.13 7.30
C GLY A 41 6.49 -3.23 6.72
N ASN A 42 6.85 -4.41 6.22
CA ASN A 42 8.16 -4.61 5.60
C ASN A 42 8.31 -3.75 4.34
N TYR A 43 7.27 -3.67 3.54
CA TYR A 43 7.29 -2.81 2.34
C TYR A 43 7.38 -1.34 2.72
N TYR A 44 6.70 -0.94 3.79
CA TYR A 44 6.84 0.43 4.28
C TYR A 44 8.30 0.76 4.60
N LEU A 45 8.97 -0.10 5.35
CA LEU A 45 10.37 0.13 5.69
C LEU A 45 11.25 0.21 4.45
N LYS A 46 10.98 -0.65 3.48
CA LYS A 46 11.72 -0.66 2.22
C LYS A 46 11.52 0.64 1.44
N PHE A 47 10.28 1.05 1.27
CA PHE A 47 9.99 2.28 0.52
C PHE A 47 10.51 3.52 1.23
N LYS A 48 10.43 3.54 2.57
CA LYS A 48 10.97 4.64 3.32
C LYS A 48 12.48 4.77 3.13
N ALA A 49 13.19 3.65 3.18
CA ALA A 49 14.63 3.65 2.93
C ALA A 49 14.94 4.14 1.52
N MET A 50 14.17 3.70 0.53
CA MET A 50 14.34 4.14 -0.86
C MET A 50 14.12 5.64 -1.00
N GLN A 51 13.15 6.18 -0.29
CA GLN A 51 12.89 7.62 -0.32
C GLN A 51 14.04 8.40 0.32
N GLU A 52 14.57 7.91 1.43
CA GLU A 52 15.72 8.54 2.09
C GLU A 52 16.95 8.54 1.19
N LEU A 53 17.09 7.52 0.34
CA LEU A 53 18.18 7.44 -0.62
C LEU A 53 17.93 8.27 -1.89
N GLY A 54 16.78 8.88 -2.01
CA GLY A 54 16.43 9.67 -3.18
C GLY A 54 16.02 8.87 -4.40
N LEU A 55 15.77 7.57 -4.25
CA LEU A 55 15.35 6.72 -5.36
C LEU A 55 13.87 6.90 -5.70
N ILE A 56 13.07 7.25 -4.71
CA ILE A 56 11.65 7.55 -4.88
C ILE A 56 11.32 8.83 -4.11
N LYS A 57 10.19 9.41 -4.45
CA LYS A 57 9.67 10.60 -3.78
C LYS A 57 8.16 10.50 -3.63
N ASP A 58 7.59 11.38 -2.81
CA ASP A 58 6.14 11.47 -2.61
C ASP A 58 5.52 10.14 -2.18
N LEU A 59 6.18 9.45 -1.26
CA LEU A 59 5.63 8.22 -0.71
C LEU A 59 4.39 8.55 0.10
N GLU A 60 3.27 7.96 -0.26
CA GLU A 60 2.00 8.12 0.44
C GLU A 60 1.45 6.76 0.82
N LEU A 61 0.87 6.68 2.02
CA LEU A 61 0.27 5.47 2.53
C LEU A 61 -1.24 5.62 2.51
N GLN A 62 -1.93 4.55 2.12
CA GLN A 62 -3.39 4.51 2.14
C GLN A 62 -4.03 5.64 1.36
N LYS A 63 -3.43 5.99 0.24
CA LYS A 63 -3.96 7.06 -0.61
C LYS A 63 -5.25 6.61 -1.27
N GLU A 64 -6.24 7.48 -1.20
CA GLU A 64 -7.54 7.21 -1.76
C GLU A 64 -7.64 7.72 -3.18
N TYR A 65 -8.06 6.85 -4.09
CA TYR A 65 -8.29 7.19 -5.48
C TYR A 65 -9.78 7.10 -5.78
N ILE A 66 -10.35 8.15 -6.35
CA ILE A 66 -11.77 8.17 -6.69
C ILE A 66 -11.99 7.40 -7.98
N LEU A 67 -12.83 6.38 -7.92
CA LEU A 67 -13.21 5.59 -9.09
C LEU A 67 -14.47 6.13 -9.73
N GLN A 68 -15.38 6.62 -8.91
CA GLN A 68 -16.63 7.23 -9.36
C GLN A 68 -17.04 8.28 -8.37
N ASP A 69 -17.35 9.47 -8.88
CA ASP A 69 -17.75 10.57 -8.01
C ASP A 69 -19.16 10.36 -7.47
N LYS A 70 -19.45 11.03 -6.37
CA LYS A 70 -20.77 11.10 -5.80
C LYS A 70 -21.73 11.70 -6.83
N PHE A 71 -22.94 11.20 -6.89
CA PHE A 71 -23.97 11.76 -7.77
C PHE A 71 -25.35 11.61 -7.16
N VAL A 72 -26.31 12.34 -7.72
CA VAL A 72 -27.69 12.30 -7.25
C VAL A 72 -28.56 11.73 -8.37
N LEU A 73 -29.39 10.75 -8.02
CA LEU A 73 -30.34 10.15 -8.96
C LEU A 73 -31.69 10.03 -8.26
N ASN A 74 -32.73 10.55 -8.89
CA ASN A 74 -34.08 10.53 -8.34
C ASN A 74 -34.14 11.09 -6.91
N GLY A 75 -33.41 12.18 -6.66
CA GLY A 75 -33.40 12.85 -5.37
C GLY A 75 -32.61 12.13 -4.30
N LYS A 76 -31.94 11.02 -4.63
CA LYS A 76 -31.15 10.28 -3.67
C LYS A 76 -29.68 10.36 -4.02
N THR A 77 -28.85 10.62 -2.99
CA THR A 77 -27.41 10.71 -3.17
C THR A 77 -26.81 9.33 -3.26
N ARG A 78 -25.99 9.12 -4.29
CA ARG A 78 -25.18 7.92 -4.46
C ARG A 78 -23.76 8.28 -4.09
N ARG A 79 -23.19 7.54 -3.16
CA ARG A 79 -21.86 7.84 -2.63
C ARG A 79 -20.78 7.55 -3.66
N LYS A 80 -19.66 8.26 -3.52
CA LYS A 80 -18.50 8.00 -4.36
C LYS A 80 -17.95 6.58 -4.10
N ILE A 81 -17.32 6.03 -5.11
CA ILE A 81 -16.60 4.76 -4.98
C ILE A 81 -15.12 5.07 -5.04
N THR A 82 -14.38 4.58 -4.06
CA THR A 82 -12.94 4.84 -3.99
C THR A 82 -12.16 3.53 -3.90
N TYR A 83 -10.89 3.62 -4.30
CA TYR A 83 -9.93 2.57 -4.07
C TYR A 83 -8.80 3.14 -3.21
N LYS A 84 -8.46 2.42 -2.16
CA LYS A 84 -7.39 2.86 -1.25
C LYS A 84 -6.19 1.95 -1.45
N ALA A 85 -5.11 2.51 -1.97
CA ALA A 85 -3.87 1.78 -2.21
C ALA A 85 -3.02 1.74 -0.94
N ASP A 86 -2.29 0.66 -0.73
CA ASP A 86 -1.41 0.57 0.43
C ASP A 86 -0.28 1.58 0.33
N PHE A 87 0.35 1.68 -0.83
CA PHE A 87 1.44 2.63 -1.06
C PHE A 87 1.36 3.23 -2.44
N SER A 88 1.82 4.48 -2.56
CA SER A 88 2.08 5.07 -3.85
C SER A 88 3.32 5.94 -3.76
N TYR A 89 4.07 6.02 -4.83
CA TYR A 89 5.28 6.81 -4.87
C TYR A 89 5.65 7.11 -6.32
N ILE A 90 6.62 7.99 -6.49
CA ILE A 90 7.13 8.34 -7.81
C ILE A 90 8.62 7.99 -7.83
N THR A 91 9.04 7.25 -8.84
CA THR A 91 10.47 6.97 -9.03
C THR A 91 11.15 8.21 -9.58
N THR A 92 12.24 8.63 -8.93
CA THR A 92 12.89 9.90 -9.28
C THR A 92 13.58 9.86 -10.62
N GLU A 93 14.01 8.68 -11.05
CA GLU A 93 14.71 8.52 -12.32
C GLU A 93 13.85 8.88 -13.53
N ASP A 94 12.61 8.42 -13.54
CA ASP A 94 11.72 8.55 -14.70
C ASP A 94 10.43 9.32 -14.39
N ASP A 95 10.28 9.80 -13.17
CA ASP A 95 9.09 10.54 -12.74
C ASP A 95 7.80 9.71 -12.91
N LYS A 96 7.91 8.41 -12.80
CA LYS A 96 6.78 7.51 -13.00
C LYS A 96 6.06 7.23 -11.69
N LEU A 97 4.73 7.29 -11.73
CA LEU A 97 3.90 6.93 -10.57
C LEU A 97 3.78 5.42 -10.44
N HIS A 98 3.96 4.94 -9.23
CA HIS A 98 3.76 3.54 -8.87
C HIS A 98 2.71 3.47 -7.78
N VAL A 99 1.73 2.61 -7.98
CA VAL A 99 0.67 2.37 -7.00
C VAL A 99 0.74 0.90 -6.63
N VAL A 100 0.95 0.63 -5.35
CA VAL A 100 1.28 -0.71 -4.87
C VAL A 100 0.25 -1.19 -3.87
N ASP A 101 -0.15 -2.44 -4.02
CA ASP A 101 -1.05 -3.10 -3.09
C ASP A 101 -0.41 -4.39 -2.59
N VAL A 102 -0.34 -4.53 -1.27
CA VAL A 102 0.21 -5.72 -0.64
C VAL A 102 -0.96 -6.64 -0.35
N LYS A 103 -1.10 -7.71 -1.14
CA LYS A 103 -2.26 -8.58 -1.03
C LYS A 103 -1.93 -10.01 -0.68
N GLY A 104 -2.69 -10.54 0.29
CA GLY A 104 -2.74 -11.99 0.52
C GLY A 104 -3.89 -12.58 -0.27
N PHE A 105 -5.12 -12.16 0.02
CA PHE A 105 -6.31 -12.68 -0.64
C PHE A 105 -6.98 -11.58 -1.46
N LYS A 106 -7.37 -11.93 -2.69
CA LYS A 106 -7.99 -10.98 -3.61
C LYS A 106 -9.49 -11.25 -3.71
N THR A 107 -10.29 -10.33 -3.15
CA THR A 107 -11.74 -10.43 -3.23
C THR A 107 -12.23 -10.00 -4.61
N ASP A 108 -13.48 -10.34 -4.92
CA ASP A 108 -14.08 -9.92 -6.18
C ASP A 108 -14.22 -8.40 -6.23
N VAL A 109 -14.56 -7.78 -5.09
CA VAL A 109 -14.65 -6.33 -5.02
C VAL A 109 -13.30 -5.68 -5.31
N TYR A 110 -12.23 -6.24 -4.75
CA TYR A 110 -10.89 -5.74 -5.02
C TYR A 110 -10.54 -5.83 -6.51
N LYS A 111 -10.83 -6.98 -7.13
CA LYS A 111 -10.54 -7.18 -8.55
C LYS A 111 -11.29 -6.18 -9.42
N LEU A 112 -12.54 -5.89 -9.06
CA LEU A 112 -13.33 -4.89 -9.78
C LEU A 112 -12.73 -3.51 -9.62
N LYS A 113 -12.38 -3.13 -8.40
CA LYS A 113 -11.80 -1.81 -8.14
C LYS A 113 -10.44 -1.64 -8.82
N LYS A 114 -9.63 -2.70 -8.85
CA LYS A 114 -8.35 -2.68 -9.56
C LYS A 114 -8.56 -2.36 -11.02
N LYS A 115 -9.51 -3.04 -11.65
CA LYS A 115 -9.80 -2.85 -13.07
C LYS A 115 -10.29 -1.42 -13.34
N LEU A 116 -11.17 -0.91 -12.48
CA LEU A 116 -11.68 0.45 -12.62
C LEU A 116 -10.59 1.49 -12.40
N PHE A 117 -9.71 1.24 -11.44
CA PHE A 117 -8.57 2.11 -11.19
C PHE A 117 -7.66 2.19 -12.40
N GLU A 118 -7.28 1.03 -12.94
CA GLU A 118 -6.38 0.97 -14.08
C GLU A 118 -6.98 1.65 -15.33
N TYR A 119 -8.28 1.48 -15.51
CA TYR A 119 -8.97 2.14 -16.61
C TYR A 119 -8.97 3.67 -16.46
N LYS A 120 -9.33 4.15 -15.27
CA LYS A 120 -9.47 5.57 -15.05
C LYS A 120 -8.13 6.30 -15.02
N TYR A 121 -7.15 5.73 -14.32
CA TYR A 121 -5.86 6.39 -14.11
C TYR A 121 -4.78 5.97 -15.09
N GLN A 122 -5.08 4.99 -15.93
CA GLN A 122 -4.13 4.49 -16.94
C GLN A 122 -2.78 4.14 -16.31
N THR A 123 -2.85 3.54 -15.14
CA THR A 123 -1.68 3.14 -14.34
C THR A 123 -1.90 1.72 -13.87
N GLU A 124 -0.93 0.86 -14.11
CA GLU A 124 -1.03 -0.52 -13.65
C GLU A 124 -0.86 -0.59 -12.14
N LEU A 125 -1.75 -1.30 -11.48
CA LEU A 125 -1.64 -1.53 -10.04
C LEU A 125 -0.66 -2.66 -9.79
N GLU A 126 0.38 -2.38 -9.01
CA GLU A 126 1.42 -3.38 -8.69
C GLU A 126 1.00 -4.17 -7.46
N GLU A 127 0.85 -5.46 -7.64
CA GLU A 127 0.51 -6.37 -6.54
C GLU A 127 1.77 -7.08 -6.07
N VAL A 128 2.03 -6.99 -4.79
CA VAL A 128 3.25 -7.57 -4.22
C VAL A 128 2.96 -8.49 -3.03
#